data_f80a026cb6e34fa52c18aaec9bef00aa
#
_entry.id   f80a026cb6e34fa52c18aaec9bef00aa
#
_cell.length_a   1.000
_cell.length_b   1.000
_cell.length_c   1.000
_cell.angle_alpha   90.00
_cell.angle_beta   90.00
_cell.angle_gamma   90.00
#
_symmetry.space_group_name_H-M   'P 1'
#
loop_
_entity.id
_entity.type
_entity.pdbx_description
1 polymer ?
#
loop_
_entity_poly.entity_id
_entity_poly.type
_entity_poly.pdbx_seq_one_letter_code
_entity_poly.pdbx_strand_id
1 'polypeptide(L)'
;MKSIHPLALAVIALIGMCLQTPAVAQTSPVWSEEKVPNYLPHMTVPEVRDLLTRTDMVIIPVTALEQHGLHLPIGTDYYSGIERAKLIAARTDVLVAPILLPGQSPYHMGFEGTISLSSQTVQQVIVEAAESLMRHGFKRFLILNSHGGNQATTTFIVDRINHETSGIAVNLGSVAAPFQDRSRLADIPDPQVFDRHGGVGETSRGLYLMPDLVDLEAAVTAELTLPSHMERMLPDVIAGDPTALTVFLAEGLKAEETGKGTSADQMSSTGVWSERDPKEATAEQGRLATEVFIEGAVRFIERWKELRPMR
;
A
#
# COMPACT_ATOMS: atom_id res chain seq x y z
N MET A 1 -62.16 15.20 -64.36
CA MET A 1 -62.49 13.78 -64.16
C MET A 1 -61.25 13.05 -63.73
N LYS A 2 -61.31 12.33 -62.62
CA LYS A 2 -60.31 11.47 -61.93
C LYS A 2 -59.18 12.21 -61.28
N SER A 3 -59.34 12.38 -59.96
CA SER A 3 -58.39 12.80 -58.97
C SER A 3 -57.31 11.74 -58.76
N ILE A 4 -56.03 12.17 -58.60
CA ILE A 4 -54.90 11.33 -58.15
C ILE A 4 -54.48 11.85 -56.77
N HIS A 5 -54.64 11.00 -55.79
CA HIS A 5 -54.18 11.28 -54.42
C HIS A 5 -52.61 11.10 -54.33
N PRO A 6 -51.90 11.96 -53.64
CA PRO A 6 -50.49 11.70 -53.30
C PRO A 6 -50.44 10.86 -52.03
N LEU A 7 -49.71 9.74 -52.11
CA LEU A 7 -49.22 8.94 -50.96
C LEU A 7 -48.24 9.74 -50.16
N ALA A 8 -48.53 9.94 -48.87
CA ALA A 8 -47.56 10.44 -47.92
C ALA A 8 -46.66 9.31 -47.46
N LEU A 9 -45.36 9.37 -47.75
CA LEU A 9 -44.34 8.52 -47.15
C LEU A 9 -44.00 9.07 -45.75
N ALA A 10 -44.38 8.34 -44.71
CA ALA A 10 -43.91 8.60 -43.35
C ALA A 10 -42.53 7.96 -43.18
N VAL A 11 -41.49 8.80 -43.09
CA VAL A 11 -40.13 8.37 -42.67
C VAL A 11 -40.12 8.32 -41.15
N ILE A 12 -40.10 7.12 -40.58
CA ILE A 12 -39.89 6.89 -39.16
C ILE A 12 -38.39 6.98 -38.94
N ALA A 13 -37.90 8.10 -38.39
CA ALA A 13 -36.55 8.23 -37.88
C ALA A 13 -36.47 7.50 -36.53
N LEU A 14 -35.93 6.31 -36.50
CA LEU A 14 -35.51 5.67 -35.27
C LEU A 14 -34.30 6.43 -34.70
N ILE A 15 -34.55 7.31 -33.74
CA ILE A 15 -33.49 7.87 -32.89
C ILE A 15 -33.07 6.75 -31.93
N GLY A 16 -31.99 6.08 -32.27
CA GLY A 16 -31.27 5.20 -31.33
C GLY A 16 -30.72 6.03 -30.18
N MET A 17 -31.46 6.12 -29.07
CA MET A 17 -30.89 6.55 -27.79
C MET A 17 -29.90 5.46 -27.34
N CYS A 18 -28.62 5.66 -27.61
CA CYS A 18 -27.59 5.00 -26.87
C CYS A 18 -27.76 5.42 -25.40
N LEU A 19 -28.36 4.55 -24.59
CA LEU A 19 -28.25 4.61 -23.15
C LEU A 19 -26.77 4.39 -22.84
N GLN A 20 -26.02 5.48 -22.80
CA GLN A 20 -24.73 5.48 -22.11
C GLN A 20 -25.08 5.18 -20.65
N THR A 21 -24.84 3.95 -20.22
CA THR A 21 -24.69 3.68 -18.79
C THR A 21 -23.64 4.68 -18.29
N PRO A 22 -23.96 5.49 -17.26
CA PRO A 22 -22.92 6.32 -16.68
C PRO A 22 -21.78 5.36 -16.31
N ALA A 23 -20.59 5.59 -16.88
CA ALA A 23 -19.39 4.98 -16.35
C ALA A 23 -19.41 5.36 -14.87
N VAL A 24 -19.53 4.37 -14.00
CA VAL A 24 -19.28 4.57 -12.57
C VAL A 24 -17.83 5.05 -12.55
N ALA A 25 -17.65 6.34 -12.37
CA ALA A 25 -16.33 6.90 -12.19
C ALA A 25 -15.74 6.12 -11.01
N GLN A 26 -14.76 5.30 -11.28
CA GLN A 26 -14.03 4.58 -10.25
C GLN A 26 -13.27 5.67 -9.51
N THR A 27 -13.88 6.16 -8.42
CA THR A 27 -13.35 7.27 -7.65
C THR A 27 -12.03 6.81 -7.07
N SER A 28 -10.96 7.53 -7.39
CA SER A 28 -9.68 7.34 -6.69
C SER A 28 -9.97 7.33 -5.19
N PRO A 29 -9.53 6.32 -4.42
CA PRO A 29 -9.83 6.20 -3.00
C PRO A 29 -9.44 7.44 -2.18
N VAL A 30 -8.49 8.22 -2.67
CA VAL A 30 -8.04 9.48 -2.04
C VAL A 30 -8.92 10.67 -2.44
N TRP A 31 -9.54 10.64 -3.63
CA TRP A 31 -10.37 11.70 -4.20
C TRP A 31 -11.82 11.29 -4.37
N SER A 32 -12.24 10.21 -3.71
CA SER A 32 -13.62 9.79 -3.70
C SER A 32 -14.49 10.91 -3.11
N GLU A 33 -15.49 11.36 -3.85
CA GLU A 33 -16.55 12.20 -3.32
C GLU A 33 -17.40 11.42 -2.31
N GLU A 34 -17.32 10.11 -2.30
CA GLU A 34 -17.96 9.25 -1.33
C GLU A 34 -17.24 9.30 0.01
N LYS A 35 -18.02 9.50 1.06
CA LYS A 35 -17.52 9.54 2.41
C LYS A 35 -17.10 8.14 2.88
N VAL A 36 -15.82 7.96 3.20
CA VAL A 36 -15.31 6.72 3.76
C VAL A 36 -15.48 6.73 5.29
N PRO A 37 -16.22 5.75 5.87
CA PRO A 37 -16.39 5.65 7.31
C PRO A 37 -15.05 5.48 8.05
N ASN A 38 -14.94 6.08 9.23
CA ASN A 38 -13.77 5.97 10.13
C ASN A 38 -12.43 6.41 9.50
N TYR A 39 -12.46 7.11 8.37
CA TYR A 39 -11.30 7.72 7.73
C TYR A 39 -11.22 9.19 8.15
N LEU A 40 -10.27 9.53 9.01
CA LEU A 40 -10.19 10.82 9.69
C LEU A 40 -10.32 12.05 8.76
N PRO A 41 -9.69 12.08 7.57
CA PRO A 41 -9.85 13.21 6.64
C PRO A 41 -11.29 13.45 6.15
N HIS A 42 -12.16 12.43 6.22
CA HIS A 42 -13.56 12.53 5.82
C HIS A 42 -14.51 12.77 7.00
N MET A 43 -13.99 12.82 8.23
CA MET A 43 -14.80 12.90 9.43
C MET A 43 -14.92 14.34 9.94
N THR A 44 -16.10 14.65 10.43
CA THR A 44 -16.35 15.86 11.23
C THR A 44 -16.03 15.63 12.70
N VAL A 45 -15.84 16.71 13.47
CA VAL A 45 -15.58 16.60 14.92
C VAL A 45 -16.68 15.82 15.67
N PRO A 46 -17.99 16.01 15.40
CA PRO A 46 -19.04 15.19 16.02
C PRO A 46 -18.90 13.70 15.73
N GLU A 47 -18.50 13.33 14.50
CA GLU A 47 -18.32 11.91 14.12
C GLU A 47 -17.11 11.28 14.81
N VAL A 48 -16.02 12.03 15.01
CA VAL A 48 -14.88 11.57 15.80
C VAL A 48 -15.28 11.36 17.26
N ARG A 49 -16.11 12.26 17.85
CA ARG A 49 -16.65 12.10 19.21
C ARG A 49 -17.54 10.87 19.34
N ASP A 50 -18.39 10.63 18.36
CA ASP A 50 -19.24 9.44 18.34
C ASP A 50 -18.38 8.16 18.23
N LEU A 51 -17.39 8.13 17.33
CA LEU A 51 -16.47 7.00 17.19
C LEU A 51 -15.73 6.69 18.50
N LEU A 52 -15.29 7.72 19.24
CA LEU A 52 -14.62 7.57 20.54
C LEU A 52 -15.51 6.94 21.63
N THR A 53 -16.83 6.87 21.44
CA THR A 53 -17.72 6.12 22.34
C THR A 53 -17.64 4.60 22.12
N ARG A 54 -17.10 4.16 20.96
CA ARG A 54 -17.06 2.75 20.55
C ARG A 54 -15.64 2.19 20.45
N THR A 55 -14.65 3.03 20.22
CA THR A 55 -13.26 2.60 20.08
C THR A 55 -12.26 3.65 20.57
N ASP A 56 -11.14 3.19 21.10
CA ASP A 56 -9.95 3.98 21.39
C ASP A 56 -8.76 3.58 20.51
N MET A 57 -9.05 2.85 19.41
CA MET A 57 -8.05 2.27 18.51
C MET A 57 -7.88 3.10 17.24
N VAL A 58 -6.63 3.24 16.80
CA VAL A 58 -6.26 3.97 15.57
C VAL A 58 -5.30 3.15 14.74
N ILE A 59 -5.55 3.05 13.45
CA ILE A 59 -4.54 2.59 12.47
C ILE A 59 -3.81 3.83 11.95
N ILE A 60 -2.49 3.85 12.06
CA ILE A 60 -1.61 4.83 11.42
C ILE A 60 -0.82 4.13 10.33
N PRO A 61 -1.13 4.34 9.04
CA PRO A 61 -0.31 3.88 7.93
C PRO A 61 1.03 4.63 7.91
N VAL A 62 2.14 3.88 7.82
CA VAL A 62 3.49 4.40 7.59
C VAL A 62 3.90 3.96 6.19
N THR A 63 3.93 4.90 5.27
CA THR A 63 3.98 4.69 3.83
C THR A 63 5.29 5.19 3.23
N ALA A 64 5.43 5.15 1.90
CA ALA A 64 6.53 5.78 1.18
C ALA A 64 6.05 6.45 -0.11
N LEU A 65 6.88 7.36 -0.63
CA LEU A 65 6.80 7.91 -1.98
C LEU A 65 8.09 7.55 -2.70
N GLU A 66 8.09 6.46 -3.43
CA GLU A 66 9.26 5.94 -4.12
C GLU A 66 8.93 5.32 -5.47
N GLN A 67 9.92 5.22 -6.33
CA GLN A 67 9.77 4.56 -7.60
C GLN A 67 9.37 3.08 -7.44
N HIS A 68 8.55 2.56 -8.34
CA HIS A 68 8.14 1.16 -8.42
C HIS A 68 8.16 0.66 -9.89
N GLY A 69 9.22 1.00 -10.61
CA GLY A 69 9.33 0.73 -12.03
C GLY A 69 8.58 1.76 -12.89
N LEU A 70 8.34 1.39 -14.15
CA LEU A 70 7.78 2.28 -15.16
C LEU A 70 6.24 2.29 -15.17
N HIS A 71 5.59 1.37 -14.48
CA HIS A 71 4.17 1.04 -14.59
C HIS A 71 3.36 1.29 -13.33
N LEU A 72 4.01 1.42 -12.18
CA LEU A 72 3.36 1.71 -10.91
C LEU A 72 3.60 3.18 -10.51
N PRO A 73 2.64 3.83 -9.85
CA PRO A 73 2.82 5.21 -9.40
C PRO A 73 3.86 5.31 -8.28
N ILE A 74 4.50 6.47 -8.15
CA ILE A 74 5.40 6.80 -7.03
C ILE A 74 4.71 6.61 -5.66
N GLY A 75 3.40 6.74 -5.61
CA GLY A 75 2.58 6.54 -4.42
C GLY A 75 2.13 5.10 -4.17
N THR A 76 2.74 4.09 -4.77
CA THR A 76 2.32 2.67 -4.62
C THR A 76 2.18 2.26 -3.17
N ASP A 77 3.17 2.51 -2.34
CA ASP A 77 3.12 2.21 -0.91
C ASP A 77 2.11 3.07 -0.16
N TYR A 78 1.98 4.34 -0.57
CA TYR A 78 1.04 5.27 0.02
C TYR A 78 -0.40 4.78 -0.14
N TYR A 79 -0.82 4.51 -1.37
CA TYR A 79 -2.16 4.00 -1.65
C TYR A 79 -2.39 2.63 -1.05
N SER A 80 -1.43 1.72 -1.20
CA SER A 80 -1.51 0.36 -0.65
C SER A 80 -1.69 0.36 0.87
N GLY A 81 -0.99 1.23 1.60
CA GLY A 81 -1.13 1.36 3.05
C GLY A 81 -2.49 1.92 3.47
N ILE A 82 -2.93 3.00 2.83
CA ILE A 82 -4.19 3.68 3.17
C ILE A 82 -5.40 2.81 2.82
N GLU A 83 -5.44 2.19 1.63
CA GLU A 83 -6.58 1.40 1.22
C GLU A 83 -6.75 0.14 2.08
N ARG A 84 -5.65 -0.54 2.43
CA ARG A 84 -5.71 -1.65 3.39
C ARG A 84 -6.21 -1.19 4.76
N ALA A 85 -5.77 -0.03 5.25
CA ALA A 85 -6.27 0.53 6.51
C ALA A 85 -7.78 0.80 6.47
N LYS A 86 -8.29 1.40 5.40
CA LYS A 86 -9.73 1.64 5.20
C LYS A 86 -10.53 0.34 5.17
N LEU A 87 -10.05 -0.68 4.46
CA LEU A 87 -10.71 -1.99 4.39
C LEU A 87 -10.76 -2.70 5.75
N ILE A 88 -9.73 -2.54 6.60
CA ILE A 88 -9.74 -3.02 7.98
C ILE A 88 -10.74 -2.23 8.82
N ALA A 89 -10.72 -0.91 8.73
CA ALA A 89 -11.61 -0.03 9.49
C ALA A 89 -13.10 -0.25 9.16
N ALA A 90 -13.40 -0.54 7.91
CA ALA A 90 -14.75 -0.89 7.47
C ALA A 90 -15.32 -2.16 8.17
N ARG A 91 -14.44 -3.00 8.74
CA ARG A 91 -14.81 -4.26 9.42
C ARG A 91 -14.62 -4.23 10.94
N THR A 92 -14.10 -3.13 11.50
CA THR A 92 -13.62 -3.14 12.90
C THR A 92 -13.93 -1.88 13.70
N ASP A 93 -14.64 -0.91 13.23
CA ASP A 93 -14.86 0.39 13.92
C ASP A 93 -13.57 1.12 14.36
N VAL A 94 -12.40 0.80 13.81
CA VAL A 94 -11.14 1.46 14.15
C VAL A 94 -10.97 2.74 13.32
N LEU A 95 -10.41 3.79 13.92
CA LEU A 95 -10.06 5.02 13.18
C LEU A 95 -8.89 4.76 12.24
N VAL A 96 -8.93 5.29 11.03
CA VAL A 96 -7.76 5.44 10.15
C VAL A 96 -7.31 6.88 10.18
N ALA A 97 -6.09 7.12 10.67
CA ALA A 97 -5.45 8.43 10.70
C ALA A 97 -4.21 8.41 9.76
N PRO A 98 -4.38 8.75 8.48
CA PRO A 98 -3.25 8.81 7.56
C PRO A 98 -2.40 10.03 7.88
N ILE A 99 -1.10 9.80 8.01
CA ILE A 99 -0.11 10.85 8.14
C ILE A 99 0.65 10.91 6.81
N LEU A 100 0.53 12.04 6.14
CA LEU A 100 1.13 12.24 4.82
C LEU A 100 2.64 12.41 4.95
N LEU A 101 3.37 11.31 4.92
CA LEU A 101 4.83 11.29 4.96
C LEU A 101 5.38 10.44 3.82
N PRO A 102 6.47 10.90 3.18
CA PRO A 102 7.12 10.13 2.10
C PRO A 102 7.90 8.90 2.58
N GLY A 103 8.07 8.67 3.89
CA GLY A 103 8.79 7.50 4.40
C GLY A 103 10.31 7.57 4.24
N GLN A 104 10.97 6.42 4.40
CA GLN A 104 12.42 6.27 4.30
C GLN A 104 12.79 5.36 3.13
N SER A 105 13.22 5.93 2.01
CA SER A 105 13.46 5.23 0.75
C SER A 105 14.84 5.55 0.15
N PRO A 106 15.95 5.44 0.91
CA PRO A 106 17.28 5.83 0.42
C PRO A 106 17.76 4.95 -0.74
N TYR A 107 17.29 3.69 -0.83
CA TYR A 107 17.66 2.76 -1.91
C TYR A 107 17.17 3.21 -3.29
N HIS A 108 16.10 4.01 -3.33
CA HIS A 108 15.38 4.38 -4.55
C HIS A 108 15.68 5.81 -5.02
N MET A 109 16.60 6.52 -4.33
CA MET A 109 16.94 7.93 -4.63
C MET A 109 17.68 8.12 -5.97
N GLY A 110 18.10 7.05 -6.63
CA GLY A 110 18.67 7.10 -7.97
C GLY A 110 17.64 7.37 -9.07
N PHE A 111 16.34 7.22 -8.76
CA PHE A 111 15.24 7.48 -9.70
C PHE A 111 14.46 8.72 -9.30
N GLU A 112 14.03 9.47 -10.32
CA GLU A 112 13.28 10.72 -10.16
C GLU A 112 11.93 10.46 -9.49
N GLY A 113 11.50 11.43 -8.69
CA GLY A 113 10.21 11.40 -7.99
C GLY A 113 10.25 10.72 -6.62
N THR A 114 11.29 9.95 -6.30
CA THR A 114 11.47 9.39 -4.96
C THR A 114 11.79 10.48 -3.94
N ILE A 115 11.11 10.46 -2.80
CA ILE A 115 11.37 11.36 -1.68
C ILE A 115 11.68 10.50 -0.45
N SER A 116 12.84 10.71 0.15
CA SER A 116 13.25 9.99 1.35
C SER A 116 13.49 10.93 2.53
N LEU A 117 12.90 10.60 3.68
CA LEU A 117 13.19 11.26 4.94
C LEU A 117 14.14 10.40 5.78
N SER A 118 14.76 10.99 6.78
CA SER A 118 15.49 10.21 7.77
C SER A 118 14.53 9.41 8.65
N SER A 119 14.97 8.25 9.14
CA SER A 119 14.21 7.43 10.09
C SER A 119 13.76 8.24 11.31
N GLN A 120 14.63 9.09 11.85
CA GLN A 120 14.36 9.93 13.01
C GLN A 120 13.21 10.92 12.73
N THR A 121 13.17 11.53 11.54
CA THR A 121 12.10 12.46 11.16
C THR A 121 10.77 11.72 11.05
N VAL A 122 10.74 10.56 10.41
CA VAL A 122 9.52 9.74 10.29
C VAL A 122 9.01 9.32 11.69
N GLN A 123 9.91 8.83 12.56
CA GLN A 123 9.57 8.48 13.94
C GLN A 123 8.95 9.66 14.69
N GLN A 124 9.60 10.82 14.63
CA GLN A 124 9.15 11.99 15.39
C GLN A 124 7.75 12.43 14.98
N VAL A 125 7.49 12.53 13.68
CA VAL A 125 6.18 12.97 13.18
C VAL A 125 5.07 11.97 13.57
N ILE A 126 5.32 10.67 13.47
CA ILE A 126 4.30 9.66 13.82
C ILE A 126 4.05 9.64 15.33
N VAL A 127 5.09 9.78 16.17
CA VAL A 127 4.92 9.84 17.63
C VAL A 127 4.14 11.08 18.03
N GLU A 128 4.45 12.26 17.51
CA GLU A 128 3.71 13.51 17.78
C GLU A 128 2.24 13.43 17.30
N ALA A 129 1.99 12.78 16.16
CA ALA A 129 0.64 12.54 15.68
C ALA A 129 -0.14 11.62 16.65
N ALA A 130 0.50 10.55 17.14
CA ALA A 130 -0.08 9.65 18.13
C ALA A 130 -0.38 10.40 19.45
N GLU A 131 0.55 11.21 19.95
CA GLU A 131 0.33 12.05 21.15
C GLU A 131 -0.86 13.02 20.98
N SER A 132 -0.99 13.61 19.78
CA SER A 132 -2.14 14.48 19.46
C SER A 132 -3.46 13.71 19.55
N LEU A 133 -3.50 12.49 19.00
CA LEU A 133 -4.66 11.61 19.08
C LEU A 133 -4.95 11.13 20.53
N MET A 134 -3.91 10.91 21.35
CA MET A 134 -4.05 10.56 22.75
C MET A 134 -4.74 11.68 23.57
N ARG A 135 -4.46 12.95 23.26
CA ARG A 135 -5.15 14.10 23.88
C ARG A 135 -6.66 14.10 23.63
N HIS A 136 -7.10 13.45 22.56
CA HIS A 136 -8.51 13.31 22.18
C HIS A 136 -9.17 12.05 22.76
N GLY A 137 -8.39 11.11 23.35
CA GLY A 137 -8.91 9.91 23.99
C GLY A 137 -8.54 8.59 23.31
N PHE A 138 -7.88 8.62 22.17
CA PHE A 138 -7.33 7.40 21.55
C PHE A 138 -6.17 6.87 22.39
N LYS A 139 -6.01 5.54 22.49
CA LYS A 139 -5.02 4.91 23.38
C LYS A 139 -4.26 3.75 22.74
N ARG A 140 -4.86 3.08 21.75
CA ARG A 140 -4.31 1.88 21.12
C ARG A 140 -3.98 2.16 19.67
N PHE A 141 -2.72 2.02 19.31
CA PHE A 141 -2.19 2.38 18.01
C PHE A 141 -1.72 1.14 17.24
N LEU A 142 -2.25 0.98 16.04
CA LEU A 142 -1.94 -0.07 15.09
C LEU A 142 -1.07 0.55 13.99
N ILE A 143 0.24 0.38 14.08
CA ILE A 143 1.18 0.92 13.10
C ILE A 143 1.22 -0.03 11.90
N LEU A 144 0.69 0.43 10.76
CA LEU A 144 0.61 -0.33 9.52
C LEU A 144 1.72 0.08 8.56
N ASN A 145 2.78 -0.71 8.49
CA ASN A 145 3.83 -0.51 7.49
C ASN A 145 3.40 -1.03 6.10
N SER A 146 3.61 -0.23 5.07
CA SER A 146 3.39 -0.62 3.67
C SER A 146 4.65 -0.63 2.81
N HIS A 147 5.80 -0.23 3.38
CA HIS A 147 7.07 -0.09 2.69
C HIS A 147 8.21 -0.84 3.40
N GLY A 148 8.97 -1.63 2.66
CA GLY A 148 10.07 -2.43 3.21
C GLY A 148 11.13 -1.60 3.93
N GLY A 149 11.50 -0.44 3.39
CA GLY A 149 12.49 0.48 3.96
C GLY A 149 12.13 1.06 5.33
N ASN A 150 10.84 1.09 5.66
CA ASN A 150 10.36 1.56 6.97
C ASN A 150 10.37 0.48 8.06
N GLN A 151 10.82 -0.75 7.81
CA GLN A 151 10.68 -1.87 8.75
C GLN A 151 11.31 -1.56 10.13
N ALA A 152 12.54 -1.11 10.16
CA ALA A 152 13.21 -0.72 11.42
C ALA A 152 12.55 0.52 12.02
N THR A 153 12.22 1.52 11.19
CA THR A 153 11.59 2.77 11.61
C THR A 153 10.27 2.53 12.32
N THR A 154 9.40 1.65 11.77
CA THR A 154 8.12 1.31 12.41
C THR A 154 8.29 0.53 13.71
N THR A 155 9.33 -0.29 13.83
CA THR A 155 9.68 -0.95 15.11
C THR A 155 10.02 0.08 16.18
N PHE A 156 10.86 1.06 15.85
CA PHE A 156 11.20 2.15 16.78
C PHE A 156 10.00 3.05 17.10
N ILE A 157 9.11 3.32 16.15
CA ILE A 157 7.87 4.06 16.42
C ILE A 157 7.02 3.34 17.48
N VAL A 158 6.82 2.03 17.33
CA VAL A 158 6.09 1.21 18.31
C VAL A 158 6.75 1.26 19.68
N ASP A 159 8.08 1.09 19.71
CA ASP A 159 8.86 1.13 20.95
C ASP A 159 8.73 2.49 21.65
N ARG A 160 8.92 3.59 20.92
CA ARG A 160 8.78 4.96 21.43
C ARG A 160 7.39 5.25 21.97
N ILE A 161 6.33 4.89 21.24
CA ILE A 161 4.95 5.09 21.74
C ILE A 161 4.76 4.34 23.07
N ASN A 162 5.24 3.09 23.15
CA ASN A 162 5.08 2.26 24.34
C ASN A 162 5.90 2.74 25.56
N HIS A 163 7.07 3.32 25.36
CA HIS A 163 7.96 3.73 26.43
C HIS A 163 7.89 5.21 26.76
N GLU A 164 7.65 6.08 25.78
CA GLU A 164 7.72 7.53 25.97
C GLU A 164 6.34 8.16 26.20
N THR A 165 5.23 7.43 25.94
CA THR A 165 3.87 7.98 25.98
C THR A 165 2.91 7.14 26.85
N SER A 166 1.67 7.63 27.00
CA SER A 166 0.60 6.86 27.65
C SER A 166 -0.14 5.90 26.71
N GLY A 167 0.20 5.88 25.43
CA GLY A 167 -0.40 5.01 24.43
C GLY A 167 0.17 3.59 24.45
N ILE A 168 -0.49 2.69 23.75
CA ILE A 168 -0.03 1.32 23.52
C ILE A 168 -0.02 1.11 22.01
N ALA A 169 1.11 0.77 21.45
CA ALA A 169 1.27 0.53 20.02
C ALA A 169 1.72 -0.90 19.71
N VAL A 170 1.32 -1.39 18.54
CA VAL A 170 1.78 -2.65 17.95
C VAL A 170 2.07 -2.47 16.46
N ASN A 171 3.01 -3.24 15.92
CA ASN A 171 3.18 -3.36 14.47
C ASN A 171 2.10 -4.29 13.92
N LEU A 172 1.13 -3.73 13.17
CA LEU A 172 -0.05 -4.47 12.70
C LEU A 172 0.31 -5.62 11.78
N GLY A 173 1.33 -5.47 10.93
CA GLY A 173 1.78 -6.54 10.05
C GLY A 173 2.26 -7.77 10.84
N SER A 174 3.06 -7.53 11.87
CA SER A 174 3.62 -8.61 12.71
C SER A 174 2.54 -9.31 13.53
N VAL A 175 1.63 -8.55 14.15
CA VAL A 175 0.59 -9.15 15.04
C VAL A 175 -0.57 -9.79 14.25
N ALA A 176 -0.80 -9.38 13.01
CA ALA A 176 -1.78 -10.00 12.12
C ALA A 176 -1.30 -11.34 11.53
N ALA A 177 0.01 -11.52 11.35
CA ALA A 177 0.58 -12.67 10.67
C ALA A 177 0.15 -14.04 11.25
N PRO A 178 0.10 -14.27 12.58
CA PRO A 178 -0.36 -15.53 13.15
C PRO A 178 -1.84 -15.86 12.88
N PHE A 179 -2.64 -14.87 12.49
CA PHE A 179 -4.07 -15.02 12.23
C PHE A 179 -4.39 -15.15 10.73
N GLN A 180 -3.39 -15.07 9.86
CA GLN A 180 -3.56 -15.20 8.40
C GLN A 180 -3.70 -16.67 8.01
N ASP A 181 -4.70 -16.95 7.18
CA ASP A 181 -4.80 -18.24 6.49
C ASP A 181 -3.98 -18.20 5.19
N ARG A 182 -2.69 -18.51 5.32
CA ARG A 182 -1.76 -18.49 4.18
C ARG A 182 -1.96 -19.67 3.21
N SER A 183 -2.73 -20.69 3.57
CA SER A 183 -3.03 -21.78 2.65
C SER A 183 -3.79 -21.28 1.41
N ARG A 184 -4.53 -20.21 1.54
CA ARG A 184 -5.22 -19.53 0.43
C ARG A 184 -4.28 -18.85 -0.57
N LEU A 185 -3.02 -18.70 -0.24
CA LEU A 185 -2.00 -18.12 -1.11
C LEU A 185 -1.23 -19.18 -1.90
N ALA A 186 -1.57 -20.45 -1.76
CA ALA A 186 -0.87 -21.56 -2.44
C ALA A 186 -0.95 -21.46 -3.97
N ASP A 187 -2.00 -20.86 -4.50
CA ASP A 187 -2.19 -20.65 -5.94
C ASP A 187 -1.53 -19.35 -6.47
N ILE A 188 -0.96 -18.53 -5.58
CA ILE A 188 -0.14 -17.40 -6.00
C ILE A 188 1.23 -17.95 -6.40
N PRO A 189 1.76 -17.55 -7.58
CA PRO A 189 3.00 -18.12 -8.09
C PRO A 189 4.14 -18.09 -7.09
N ASP A 190 4.93 -19.14 -7.15
CA ASP A 190 5.98 -19.60 -6.25
C ASP A 190 6.75 -18.46 -5.54
N PRO A 191 6.72 -18.40 -4.19
CA PRO A 191 7.51 -17.45 -3.42
C PRO A 191 9.03 -17.68 -3.52
N GLN A 192 9.49 -18.74 -4.21
CA GLN A 192 10.92 -19.04 -4.40
C GLN A 192 11.55 -18.22 -5.53
N VAL A 193 10.75 -17.58 -6.38
CA VAL A 193 11.26 -16.67 -7.41
C VAL A 193 11.45 -15.30 -6.81
N PHE A 194 12.57 -14.67 -7.12
CA PHE A 194 12.89 -13.32 -6.65
C PHE A 194 11.87 -12.31 -7.19
N ASP A 195 11.04 -11.78 -6.29
CA ASP A 195 10.00 -10.78 -6.57
C ASP A 195 9.86 -9.86 -5.35
N ARG A 196 10.56 -8.72 -5.36
CA ARG A 196 10.73 -7.89 -4.16
C ARG A 196 10.21 -6.49 -4.27
N HIS A 197 10.39 -5.81 -5.42
CA HIS A 197 10.01 -4.41 -5.57
C HIS A 197 9.51 -4.14 -6.98
N GLY A 198 8.33 -3.52 -7.11
CA GLY A 198 7.69 -3.24 -8.40
C GLY A 198 7.35 -4.48 -9.23
N GLY A 199 7.49 -5.69 -8.69
CA GLY A 199 7.26 -6.94 -9.39
C GLY A 199 5.81 -7.39 -9.37
N VAL A 200 5.58 -8.69 -9.63
CA VAL A 200 4.23 -9.27 -9.79
C VAL A 200 3.37 -9.08 -8.56
N GLY A 201 3.94 -9.24 -7.36
CA GLY A 201 3.20 -9.11 -6.10
C GLY A 201 2.70 -7.69 -5.85
N GLU A 202 3.53 -6.68 -6.09
CA GLU A 202 3.14 -5.27 -5.90
C GLU A 202 2.23 -4.78 -7.03
N THR A 203 2.53 -5.16 -8.25
CA THR A 203 1.67 -4.86 -9.42
C THR A 203 0.27 -5.46 -9.24
N SER A 204 0.17 -6.70 -8.75
CA SER A 204 -1.14 -7.33 -8.46
C SER A 204 -1.92 -6.55 -7.39
N ARG A 205 -1.25 -6.11 -6.32
CA ARG A 205 -1.90 -5.24 -5.31
C ARG A 205 -2.32 -3.90 -5.91
N GLY A 206 -1.49 -3.31 -6.77
CA GLY A 206 -1.81 -2.09 -7.49
C GLY A 206 -3.07 -2.23 -8.33
N LEU A 207 -3.15 -3.29 -9.15
CA LEU A 207 -4.33 -3.60 -9.97
C LEU A 207 -5.61 -3.80 -9.16
N TYR A 208 -5.51 -4.24 -7.91
CA TYR A 208 -6.66 -4.39 -7.03
C TYR A 208 -7.02 -3.10 -6.29
N LEU A 209 -6.04 -2.40 -5.70
CA LEU A 209 -6.29 -1.29 -4.79
C LEU A 209 -6.35 0.08 -5.49
N MET A 210 -5.70 0.21 -6.66
CA MET A 210 -5.54 1.48 -7.37
C MET A 210 -5.43 1.26 -8.90
N PRO A 211 -6.38 0.53 -9.54
CA PRO A 211 -6.26 0.08 -10.93
C PRO A 211 -6.05 1.23 -11.92
N ASP A 212 -6.66 2.39 -11.67
CA ASP A 212 -6.58 3.55 -12.57
C ASP A 212 -5.20 4.24 -12.56
N LEU A 213 -4.31 3.86 -11.62
CA LEU A 213 -2.96 4.40 -11.50
C LEU A 213 -1.88 3.43 -12.02
N VAL A 214 -2.26 2.26 -12.47
CA VAL A 214 -1.34 1.22 -12.98
C VAL A 214 -1.34 1.23 -14.50
N ASP A 215 -0.21 1.51 -15.10
CA ASP A 215 0.01 1.37 -16.56
C ASP A 215 0.70 0.03 -16.86
N LEU A 216 -0.08 -1.04 -16.90
CA LEU A 216 0.46 -2.38 -17.12
C LEU A 216 1.13 -2.54 -18.50
N GLU A 217 0.79 -1.72 -19.49
CA GLU A 217 1.44 -1.75 -20.82
C GLU A 217 2.87 -1.27 -20.74
N ALA A 218 3.16 -0.29 -19.87
CA ALA A 218 4.50 0.23 -19.62
C ALA A 218 5.38 -0.73 -18.80
N ALA A 219 4.81 -1.79 -18.20
CA ALA A 219 5.57 -2.77 -17.45
C ALA A 219 6.59 -3.51 -18.34
N VAL A 220 7.81 -3.64 -17.83
CA VAL A 220 8.88 -4.40 -18.49
C VAL A 220 9.63 -5.22 -17.45
N THR A 221 10.11 -6.41 -17.88
CA THR A 221 11.01 -7.22 -17.06
C THR A 221 12.31 -6.45 -16.88
N ALA A 222 12.78 -6.32 -15.66
CA ALA A 222 14.03 -5.63 -15.37
C ALA A 222 15.25 -6.50 -15.71
N GLU A 223 16.28 -5.86 -16.25
CA GLU A 223 17.61 -6.44 -16.21
C GLU A 223 18.22 -6.10 -14.84
N LEU A 224 18.50 -7.15 -14.07
CA LEU A 224 19.16 -7.01 -12.77
C LEU A 224 20.67 -7.03 -12.96
N THR A 225 21.29 -5.96 -12.54
CA THR A 225 22.75 -5.83 -12.46
C THR A 225 23.14 -5.52 -11.04
N LEU A 226 24.36 -5.88 -10.65
CA LEU A 226 24.87 -5.49 -9.33
C LEU A 226 26.15 -4.70 -9.48
N PRO A 227 26.44 -3.79 -8.53
CA PRO A 227 27.78 -3.26 -8.35
C PRO A 227 28.78 -4.40 -8.21
N SER A 228 30.00 -4.22 -8.72
CA SER A 228 31.02 -5.27 -8.79
C SER A 228 31.31 -5.95 -7.44
N HIS A 229 31.19 -5.21 -6.33
CA HIS A 229 31.38 -5.75 -4.98
C HIS A 229 30.23 -6.68 -4.54
N MET A 230 29.10 -6.63 -5.20
CA MET A 230 27.90 -7.41 -4.88
C MET A 230 27.62 -8.55 -5.89
N GLU A 231 28.29 -8.58 -7.04
CA GLU A 231 28.06 -9.56 -8.12
C GLU A 231 28.06 -11.01 -7.63
N ARG A 232 28.90 -11.35 -6.65
CA ARG A 232 29.00 -12.71 -6.12
C ARG A 232 27.74 -13.16 -5.37
N MET A 233 26.93 -12.23 -4.88
CA MET A 233 25.72 -12.53 -4.10
C MET A 233 24.51 -12.75 -4.99
N LEU A 234 24.54 -12.29 -6.24
CA LEU A 234 23.36 -12.28 -7.11
C LEU A 234 22.71 -13.66 -7.27
N PRO A 235 23.43 -14.76 -7.53
CA PRO A 235 22.82 -16.07 -7.66
C PRO A 235 22.07 -16.52 -6.40
N ASP A 236 22.62 -16.23 -5.21
CA ASP A 236 22.05 -16.61 -3.94
C ASP A 236 20.84 -15.69 -3.59
N VAL A 237 20.91 -14.41 -3.93
CA VAL A 237 19.80 -13.45 -3.78
C VAL A 237 18.62 -13.90 -4.64
N ILE A 238 18.88 -14.24 -5.89
CA ILE A 238 17.88 -14.75 -6.85
C ILE A 238 17.29 -16.08 -6.35
N ALA A 239 18.11 -16.97 -5.82
CA ALA A 239 17.66 -18.23 -5.21
C ALA A 239 16.87 -18.03 -3.91
N GLY A 240 16.75 -16.78 -3.42
CA GLY A 240 15.97 -16.46 -2.21
C GLY A 240 16.68 -16.79 -0.90
N ASP A 241 18.02 -16.96 -0.90
CA ASP A 241 18.77 -17.17 0.33
C ASP A 241 18.61 -15.97 1.28
N PRO A 242 18.07 -16.16 2.49
CA PRO A 242 17.76 -15.06 3.40
C PRO A 242 19.02 -14.33 3.92
N THR A 243 20.16 -15.01 3.98
CA THR A 243 21.43 -14.39 4.39
C THR A 243 21.96 -13.50 3.29
N ALA A 244 22.00 -14.02 2.07
CA ALA A 244 22.41 -13.24 0.90
C ALA A 244 21.52 -12.01 0.70
N LEU A 245 20.20 -12.17 0.81
CA LEU A 245 19.26 -11.05 0.72
C LEU A 245 19.50 -10.01 1.82
N THR A 246 19.76 -10.43 3.06
CA THR A 246 20.04 -9.51 4.18
C THR A 246 21.32 -8.71 3.93
N VAL A 247 22.39 -9.38 3.51
CA VAL A 247 23.66 -8.73 3.19
C VAL A 247 23.54 -7.81 2.00
N PHE A 248 22.84 -8.25 0.94
CA PHE A 248 22.54 -7.47 -0.25
C PHE A 248 21.83 -6.14 0.10
N LEU A 249 20.78 -6.19 0.92
CA LEU A 249 20.06 -4.98 1.33
C LEU A 249 20.93 -4.05 2.18
N ALA A 250 21.83 -4.59 3.00
CA ALA A 250 22.74 -3.80 3.81
C ALA A 250 23.84 -3.14 2.94
N GLU A 251 24.44 -3.88 2.04
CA GLU A 251 25.49 -3.38 1.16
C GLU A 251 24.98 -2.50 0.03
N GLY A 252 23.75 -2.75 -0.45
CA GLY A 252 23.07 -1.93 -1.44
C GLY A 252 22.91 -0.46 -1.04
N LEU A 253 23.01 -0.15 0.27
CA LEU A 253 23.07 1.24 0.74
C LEU A 253 24.46 1.89 0.57
N LYS A 254 25.47 1.12 0.17
CA LYS A 254 26.86 1.57 0.01
C LYS A 254 27.16 1.83 -1.46
N ALA A 255 26.59 2.87 -2.03
CA ALA A 255 26.87 3.22 -3.42
C ALA A 255 28.36 3.40 -3.66
N GLU A 256 28.95 2.50 -4.46
CA GLU A 256 30.39 2.43 -4.70
C GLU A 256 30.90 3.68 -5.45
N GLU A 257 30.14 4.13 -6.44
CA GLU A 257 30.57 5.20 -7.35
C GLU A 257 30.00 6.58 -6.99
N THR A 258 28.80 6.63 -6.44
CA THR A 258 28.09 7.91 -6.22
C THR A 258 28.23 8.44 -4.80
N GLY A 259 28.55 7.62 -3.83
CA GLY A 259 28.59 7.97 -2.41
C GLY A 259 27.25 8.43 -1.83
N LYS A 260 26.16 8.24 -2.54
CA LYS A 260 24.83 8.78 -2.21
C LYS A 260 23.95 7.83 -1.39
N GLY A 261 24.40 6.66 -1.04
CA GLY A 261 23.62 5.66 -0.32
C GLY A 261 22.37 5.19 -1.11
N THR A 262 22.47 5.12 -2.42
CA THR A 262 21.44 4.65 -3.34
C THR A 262 21.98 3.56 -4.22
N SER A 263 21.19 2.56 -4.51
CA SER A 263 21.64 1.41 -5.29
C SER A 263 20.61 0.92 -6.30
N ALA A 264 19.38 1.39 -6.25
CA ALA A 264 18.32 0.90 -7.13
C ALA A 264 18.64 1.14 -8.62
N ASP A 265 19.19 2.29 -8.97
CA ASP A 265 19.62 2.66 -10.32
C ASP A 265 20.87 1.91 -10.80
N GLN A 266 21.67 1.39 -9.87
CA GLN A 266 22.84 0.54 -10.16
C GLN A 266 22.45 -0.93 -10.34
N MET A 267 21.35 -1.36 -9.70
CA MET A 267 20.95 -2.77 -9.66
C MET A 267 19.84 -3.13 -10.65
N SER A 268 19.09 -2.16 -11.12
CA SER A 268 17.97 -2.38 -12.02
C SER A 268 17.83 -1.26 -13.04
N SER A 269 17.69 -1.61 -14.30
CA SER A 269 17.48 -0.65 -15.39
C SER A 269 16.14 0.12 -15.28
N THR A 270 15.17 -0.45 -14.55
CA THR A 270 13.81 0.10 -14.42
C THR A 270 13.42 0.44 -12.99
N GLY A 271 14.25 0.07 -12.03
CA GLY A 271 13.92 0.16 -10.59
C GLY A 271 13.14 -1.04 -10.07
N VAL A 272 12.64 -1.93 -10.91
CA VAL A 272 11.98 -3.17 -10.51
C VAL A 272 13.02 -4.19 -10.03
N TRP A 273 12.78 -4.83 -8.89
CA TRP A 273 13.61 -5.91 -8.35
C TRP A 273 12.83 -7.22 -8.38
N SER A 274 12.69 -7.76 -9.57
CA SER A 274 11.99 -9.02 -9.83
C SER A 274 12.60 -9.69 -11.06
N GLU A 275 12.71 -11.02 -11.03
CA GLU A 275 13.03 -11.84 -12.21
C GLU A 275 11.79 -12.18 -13.04
N ARG A 276 10.61 -11.89 -12.46
CA ARG A 276 9.34 -12.16 -13.13
C ARG A 276 8.89 -10.93 -13.90
N ASP A 277 8.18 -11.18 -15.00
CA ASP A 277 7.53 -10.12 -15.76
C ASP A 277 6.36 -9.55 -14.94
N PRO A 278 6.36 -8.24 -14.59
CA PRO A 278 5.23 -7.64 -13.89
C PRO A 278 3.89 -7.78 -14.63
N LYS A 279 3.89 -8.05 -15.93
CA LYS A 279 2.67 -8.34 -16.72
C LYS A 279 1.98 -9.65 -16.37
N GLU A 280 2.62 -10.53 -15.59
CA GLU A 280 1.98 -11.72 -15.02
C GLU A 280 1.03 -11.37 -13.86
N ALA A 281 1.06 -10.12 -13.39
CA ALA A 281 0.23 -9.65 -12.29
C ALA A 281 -1.26 -9.66 -12.64
N THR A 282 -2.09 -9.99 -11.66
CA THR A 282 -3.55 -9.94 -11.80
C THR A 282 -4.20 -9.27 -10.59
N ALA A 283 -5.30 -8.56 -10.83
CA ALA A 283 -6.09 -7.96 -9.74
C ALA A 283 -6.59 -9.04 -8.74
N GLU A 284 -6.86 -10.26 -9.21
CA GLU A 284 -7.33 -11.35 -8.34
C GLU A 284 -6.23 -11.84 -7.38
N GLN A 285 -5.00 -11.96 -7.82
CA GLN A 285 -3.86 -12.24 -6.93
C GLN A 285 -3.70 -11.14 -5.88
N GLY A 286 -3.80 -9.88 -6.30
CA GLY A 286 -3.75 -8.71 -5.40
C GLY A 286 -4.89 -8.72 -4.38
N ARG A 287 -6.10 -9.03 -4.83
CA ARG A 287 -7.27 -9.17 -3.97
C ARG A 287 -7.07 -10.25 -2.92
N LEU A 288 -6.66 -11.43 -3.34
CA LEU A 288 -6.47 -12.57 -2.44
C LEU A 288 -5.39 -12.30 -1.38
N ALA A 289 -4.23 -11.78 -1.79
CA ALA A 289 -3.16 -11.42 -0.86
C ALA A 289 -3.60 -10.33 0.13
N THR A 290 -4.36 -9.34 -0.35
CA THR A 290 -4.90 -8.26 0.47
C THR A 290 -5.93 -8.79 1.46
N GLU A 291 -6.88 -9.63 1.05
CA GLU A 291 -7.91 -10.20 1.92
C GLU A 291 -7.33 -11.08 3.03
N VAL A 292 -6.35 -11.92 2.73
CA VAL A 292 -5.68 -12.75 3.75
C VAL A 292 -5.04 -11.86 4.83
N PHE A 293 -4.40 -10.77 4.45
CA PHE A 293 -3.83 -9.81 5.40
C PHE A 293 -4.92 -9.12 6.23
N ILE A 294 -5.97 -8.61 5.57
CA ILE A 294 -7.07 -7.89 6.24
C ILE A 294 -7.78 -8.79 7.25
N GLU A 295 -8.11 -10.02 6.87
CA GLU A 295 -8.74 -10.98 7.77
C GLU A 295 -7.88 -11.26 9.01
N GLY A 296 -6.56 -11.41 8.83
CA GLY A 296 -5.63 -11.55 9.95
C GLY A 296 -5.63 -10.33 10.88
N ALA A 297 -5.61 -9.13 10.30
CA ALA A 297 -5.66 -7.87 11.07
C ALA A 297 -6.99 -7.71 11.82
N VAL A 298 -8.11 -8.00 11.17
CA VAL A 298 -9.44 -7.95 11.80
C VAL A 298 -9.52 -8.92 12.99
N ARG A 299 -9.10 -10.18 12.81
CA ARG A 299 -9.09 -11.17 13.91
C ARG A 299 -8.22 -10.72 15.09
N PHE A 300 -7.06 -10.15 14.84
CA PHE A 300 -6.22 -9.59 15.89
C PHE A 300 -6.92 -8.44 16.62
N ILE A 301 -7.50 -7.48 15.89
CA ILE A 301 -8.18 -6.31 16.46
C ILE A 301 -9.35 -6.74 17.34
N GLU A 302 -10.22 -7.62 16.85
CA GLU A 302 -11.36 -8.11 17.62
C GLU A 302 -10.90 -8.87 18.88
N ARG A 303 -9.86 -9.71 18.76
CA ARG A 303 -9.28 -10.36 19.93
C ARG A 303 -8.70 -9.37 20.96
N TRP A 304 -8.08 -8.29 20.49
CA TRP A 304 -7.57 -7.26 21.40
C TRP A 304 -8.72 -6.49 22.11
N LYS A 305 -9.83 -6.23 21.43
CA LYS A 305 -11.03 -5.64 22.04
C LYS A 305 -11.60 -6.53 23.15
N GLU A 306 -11.68 -7.84 22.92
CA GLU A 306 -12.13 -8.81 23.92
C GLU A 306 -11.22 -8.86 25.16
N LEU A 307 -9.90 -8.90 24.94
CA LEU A 307 -8.89 -8.96 26.03
C LEU A 307 -8.82 -7.65 26.83
N ARG A 308 -9.11 -6.55 26.20
CA ARG A 308 -9.11 -5.22 26.83
C ARG A 308 -10.30 -4.40 26.33
N PRO A 309 -11.50 -4.60 26.91
CA PRO A 309 -12.66 -3.78 26.61
C PRO A 309 -12.40 -2.31 26.91
N MET A 310 -13.08 -1.41 26.23
CA MET A 310 -13.15 0.00 26.63
C MET A 310 -13.76 0.10 28.02
N ARG A 311 -13.19 0.95 28.85
CA ARG A 311 -13.72 1.26 30.19
C ARG A 311 -14.61 2.48 30.14
#